data_12cddb6b2ff38593caf45ba20f2934d3
#
_entry.id   12cddb6b2ff38593caf45ba20f2934d3
#
_cell.length_a   1.000
_cell.length_b   1.000
_cell.length_c   1.000
_cell.angle_alpha   90.00
_cell.angle_beta   90.00
_cell.angle_gamma   90.00
#
_symmetry.space_group_name_H-M   'P 1'
#
loop_
_entity.id
_entity.type
_entity.pdbx_description
1 polymer ?
#
loop_
_entity_poly.entity_id
_entity_poly.type
_entity_poly.pdbx_seq_one_letter_code
_entity_poly.pdbx_strand_id
1 'polypeptide(L)'
;MSQAIQYNSSVAMIRHPRFLQRAADLTPALQRLRQTPQAIVEAVAEPGALNGWRGNTVCTPEQFYQQPLNVGDSIIIDFGSHFVGYLQFSCRSVGSPPDAPAHLHFTFGETLSEVCEPFSEYQGWLSSSWLQQQDLWLDVLPARVALPRRYCLRYLKVEVKALSRKFRLQFDEIALETVTSAGSPHPAVIADPQLKAIDDVAVLTLKNCMQEVFEDGPKRDRRLWLGDQ
;
A
#
# COMPACT_ATOMS: atom_id res chain seq x y z
N MET A 1 5.25 -10.52 -12.03
CA MET A 1 4.24 -11.24 -12.87
C MET A 1 4.00 -10.40 -14.10
N SER A 2 4.19 -10.96 -15.30
CA SER A 2 3.83 -10.25 -16.54
C SER A 2 2.31 -10.03 -16.54
N GLN A 3 1.87 -8.80 -16.64
CA GLN A 3 0.46 -8.52 -16.90
C GLN A 3 0.06 -9.21 -18.22
N ALA A 4 -1.03 -9.95 -18.19
CA ALA A 4 -1.58 -10.52 -19.40
C ALA A 4 -2.02 -9.36 -20.32
N ILE A 5 -1.29 -9.14 -21.40
CA ILE A 5 -1.67 -8.18 -22.42
C ILE A 5 -2.80 -8.79 -23.21
N GLN A 6 -3.97 -8.18 -23.19
CA GLN A 6 -5.06 -8.55 -24.07
C GLN A 6 -4.69 -8.12 -25.51
N TYR A 7 -4.50 -9.08 -26.37
CA TYR A 7 -4.29 -8.82 -27.79
C TYR A 7 -5.64 -8.80 -28.50
N ASN A 8 -5.94 -7.71 -29.19
CA ASN A 8 -7.00 -7.74 -30.20
C ASN A 8 -6.43 -8.44 -31.45
N SER A 9 -6.86 -9.69 -31.67
CA SER A 9 -6.37 -10.52 -32.78
C SER A 9 -6.76 -9.98 -34.18
N SER A 10 -7.69 -9.02 -34.25
CA SER A 10 -8.06 -8.34 -35.50
C SER A 10 -7.12 -7.21 -35.91
N VAL A 11 -6.20 -6.81 -35.02
CA VAL A 11 -5.23 -5.73 -35.30
C VAL A 11 -3.82 -6.32 -35.39
N ALA A 12 -3.18 -6.13 -36.54
CA ALA A 12 -1.78 -6.50 -36.69
C ALA A 12 -0.89 -5.60 -35.82
N MET A 13 -0.22 -6.21 -34.84
CA MET A 13 0.73 -5.51 -33.96
C MET A 13 2.09 -5.41 -34.66
N ILE A 14 2.40 -4.22 -35.16
CA ILE A 14 3.73 -3.95 -35.73
C ILE A 14 4.62 -3.46 -34.59
N ARG A 15 5.63 -4.25 -34.25
CA ARG A 15 6.67 -3.88 -33.29
C ARG A 15 7.88 -3.35 -34.05
N HIS A 16 8.23 -2.11 -33.81
CA HIS A 16 9.39 -1.48 -34.42
C HIS A 16 10.60 -1.57 -33.45
N PRO A 17 11.66 -2.36 -33.76
CA PRO A 17 12.77 -2.58 -32.82
C PRO A 17 13.42 -1.30 -32.30
N ARG A 18 13.58 -0.29 -33.17
CA ARG A 18 14.15 1.00 -32.79
C ARG A 18 13.32 1.73 -31.74
N PHE A 19 11.98 1.66 -31.82
CA PHE A 19 11.11 2.30 -30.82
C PHE A 19 11.10 1.53 -29.52
N LEU A 20 11.15 0.20 -29.56
CA LEU A 20 11.29 -0.60 -28.36
C LEU A 20 12.61 -0.31 -27.63
N GLN A 21 13.72 -0.24 -28.38
CA GLN A 21 15.01 0.12 -27.79
C GLN A 21 14.96 1.53 -27.20
N ARG A 22 14.41 2.51 -27.91
CA ARG A 22 14.27 3.88 -27.41
C ARG A 22 13.42 3.95 -26.14
N ALA A 23 12.34 3.20 -26.07
CA ALA A 23 11.51 3.12 -24.85
C ALA A 23 12.30 2.55 -23.67
N ALA A 24 13.07 1.47 -23.89
CA ALA A 24 13.93 0.90 -22.87
C ALA A 24 15.00 1.89 -22.39
N ASP A 25 15.65 2.60 -23.31
CA ASP A 25 16.68 3.60 -23.01
C ASP A 25 16.13 4.79 -22.21
N LEU A 26 14.86 5.12 -22.38
CA LEU A 26 14.20 6.25 -21.72
C LEU A 26 13.43 5.83 -20.44
N THR A 27 13.36 4.54 -20.13
CA THR A 27 12.71 4.09 -18.88
C THR A 27 13.47 4.67 -17.67
N PRO A 28 12.83 5.47 -16.81
CA PRO A 28 13.51 6.08 -15.69
C PRO A 28 13.86 5.06 -14.60
N ALA A 29 14.97 5.28 -13.94
CA ALA A 29 15.31 4.51 -12.75
C ALA A 29 14.39 4.88 -11.59
N LEU A 30 13.78 3.89 -10.95
CA LEU A 30 12.97 4.10 -9.76
C LEU A 30 13.86 4.29 -8.53
N GLN A 31 13.65 5.39 -7.82
CA GLN A 31 14.17 5.59 -6.47
C GLN A 31 13.40 4.69 -5.51
N ARG A 32 14.10 4.06 -4.58
CA ARG A 32 13.54 3.21 -3.55
C ARG A 32 13.86 3.78 -2.18
N LEU A 33 12.83 4.07 -1.40
CA LEU A 33 12.98 4.65 -0.07
C LEU A 33 12.19 3.81 0.94
N ARG A 34 12.80 3.56 2.09
CA ARG A 34 12.14 2.84 3.17
C ARG A 34 11.31 3.81 4.00
N GLN A 35 10.02 3.50 4.18
CA GLN A 35 9.10 4.21 5.04
C GLN A 35 8.64 3.29 6.17
N THR A 36 8.66 3.80 7.39
CA THR A 36 8.17 3.09 8.58
C THR A 36 6.83 3.67 9.03
N PRO A 37 5.98 2.89 9.70
CA PRO A 37 4.76 3.39 10.31
C PRO A 37 5.02 4.56 11.27
N GLN A 38 4.06 5.46 11.35
CA GLN A 38 4.10 6.56 12.33
C GLN A 38 3.30 6.23 13.60
N ALA A 39 2.20 5.51 13.47
CA ALA A 39 1.34 5.16 14.59
C ALA A 39 0.55 3.88 14.34
N ILE A 40 0.13 3.25 15.43
CA ILE A 40 -0.99 2.30 15.43
C ILE A 40 -2.23 3.10 15.84
N VAL A 41 -3.30 2.97 15.07
CA VAL A 41 -4.52 3.77 15.26
C VAL A 41 -5.75 2.90 15.46
N GLU A 42 -6.69 3.41 16.22
CA GLU A 42 -8.06 2.93 16.29
C GLU A 42 -8.94 3.84 15.42
N ALA A 43 -9.75 3.24 14.56
CA ALA A 43 -10.68 3.99 13.74
C ALA A 43 -12.02 4.14 14.46
N VAL A 44 -12.49 5.36 14.56
CA VAL A 44 -13.77 5.72 15.19
C VAL A 44 -14.68 6.35 14.15
N ALA A 45 -15.92 5.87 14.07
CA ALA A 45 -16.92 6.48 13.22
C ALA A 45 -17.26 7.88 13.73
N GLU A 46 -17.09 8.88 12.85
CA GLU A 46 -17.34 10.30 13.16
C GLU A 46 -17.90 10.99 11.91
N PRO A 47 -19.19 11.31 11.87
CA PRO A 47 -19.86 11.83 10.67
C PRO A 47 -19.26 13.12 10.11
N GLY A 48 -18.56 13.91 10.93
CA GLY A 48 -17.88 15.15 10.50
C GLY A 48 -16.45 14.95 9.98
N ALA A 49 -15.90 13.76 10.11
CA ALA A 49 -14.56 13.45 9.64
C ALA A 49 -14.54 13.04 8.15
N LEU A 50 -13.34 13.00 7.57
CA LEU A 50 -13.15 12.57 6.18
C LEU A 50 -13.70 11.16 5.97
N ASN A 51 -14.64 11.01 5.05
CA ASN A 51 -15.33 9.75 4.76
C ASN A 51 -15.97 9.09 6.00
N GLY A 52 -16.35 9.89 7.02
CA GLY A 52 -17.02 9.41 8.20
C GLY A 52 -16.16 8.70 9.24
N TRP A 53 -14.83 8.76 9.12
CA TRP A 53 -13.91 8.04 10.01
C TRP A 53 -12.78 8.94 10.52
N ARG A 54 -12.46 8.81 11.81
CA ARG A 54 -11.30 9.44 12.45
C ARG A 54 -10.38 8.39 13.04
N GLY A 55 -9.06 8.58 12.89
CA GLY A 55 -8.04 7.75 13.52
C GLY A 55 -7.54 8.36 14.82
N ASN A 56 -7.60 7.60 15.92
CA ASN A 56 -7.00 7.96 17.18
C ASN A 56 -5.74 7.13 17.39
N THR A 57 -4.62 7.76 17.71
CA THR A 57 -3.38 7.02 18.04
C THR A 57 -3.55 6.20 19.31
N VAL A 58 -3.29 4.90 19.20
CA VAL A 58 -3.33 3.94 20.31
C VAL A 58 -1.94 3.77 20.92
N CYS A 59 -0.94 3.53 20.07
CA CYS A 59 0.44 3.37 20.52
C CYS A 59 1.43 3.66 19.38
N THR A 60 2.72 3.71 19.74
CA THR A 60 3.79 3.81 18.73
C THR A 60 4.06 2.44 18.09
N PRO A 61 4.68 2.40 16.90
CA PRO A 61 5.10 1.14 16.28
C PRO A 61 6.02 0.31 17.18
N GLU A 62 6.94 0.92 17.91
CA GLU A 62 7.86 0.25 18.81
C GLU A 62 7.14 -0.43 19.98
N GLN A 63 6.09 0.20 20.50
CA GLN A 63 5.24 -0.39 21.54
C GLN A 63 4.42 -1.56 20.98
N PHE A 64 3.90 -1.41 19.77
CA PHE A 64 3.19 -2.48 19.08
C PHE A 64 4.07 -3.70 18.83
N TYR A 65 5.32 -3.52 18.40
CA TYR A 65 6.25 -4.64 18.15
C TYR A 65 6.59 -5.47 19.41
N GLN A 66 6.19 -5.01 20.58
CA GLN A 66 6.30 -5.80 21.82
C GLN A 66 5.02 -6.58 22.16
N GLN A 67 3.96 -6.48 21.35
CA GLN A 67 2.66 -7.06 21.61
C GLN A 67 2.40 -8.27 20.71
N PRO A 68 2.37 -9.50 21.24
CA PRO A 68 1.95 -10.66 20.46
C PRO A 68 0.45 -10.65 20.18
N LEU A 69 0.07 -10.97 18.96
CA LEU A 69 -1.30 -11.04 18.46
C LEU A 69 -1.86 -12.46 18.56
N ASN A 70 -3.16 -12.55 18.82
CA ASN A 70 -3.96 -13.76 18.83
C ASN A 70 -4.84 -13.85 17.56
N VAL A 71 -5.48 -14.99 17.39
CA VAL A 71 -6.57 -15.14 16.40
C VAL A 71 -7.68 -14.15 16.68
N GLY A 72 -8.13 -13.45 15.66
CA GLY A 72 -9.17 -12.43 15.73
C GLY A 72 -8.66 -11.02 16.01
N ASP A 73 -7.40 -10.85 16.41
CA ASP A 73 -6.83 -9.53 16.59
C ASP A 73 -6.71 -8.80 15.24
N SER A 74 -7.01 -7.52 15.27
CA SER A 74 -6.94 -6.60 14.13
C SER A 74 -6.26 -5.32 14.55
N ILE A 75 -5.36 -4.84 13.71
CA ILE A 75 -4.64 -3.59 13.92
C ILE A 75 -4.71 -2.71 12.68
N ILE A 76 -4.75 -1.39 12.86
CA ILE A 76 -4.63 -0.42 11.78
C ILE A 76 -3.36 0.39 12.01
N ILE A 77 -2.54 0.41 10.99
CA ILE A 77 -1.24 1.06 10.95
C ILE A 77 -1.35 2.30 10.08
N ASP A 78 -1.00 3.48 10.61
CA ASP A 78 -0.91 4.73 9.86
C ASP A 78 0.55 5.02 9.49
N PHE A 79 0.84 5.15 8.20
CA PHE A 79 2.15 5.59 7.69
C PHE A 79 2.30 7.11 7.67
N GLY A 80 1.25 7.86 8.07
CA GLY A 80 1.26 9.32 8.18
C GLY A 80 1.10 10.07 6.87
N SER A 81 1.39 9.44 5.74
CA SER A 81 1.25 10.01 4.41
C SER A 81 0.86 8.92 3.40
N HIS A 82 0.38 9.35 2.23
CA HIS A 82 0.11 8.44 1.13
C HIS A 82 1.41 8.02 0.45
N PHE A 83 1.56 6.71 0.26
CA PHE A 83 2.73 6.10 -0.38
C PHE A 83 2.33 5.08 -1.43
N VAL A 84 3.24 4.89 -2.39
CA VAL A 84 3.18 3.85 -3.42
C VAL A 84 4.42 2.97 -3.27
N GLY A 85 4.23 1.67 -3.01
CA GLY A 85 5.38 0.79 -2.77
C GLY A 85 5.01 -0.65 -2.46
N TYR A 86 5.98 -1.36 -1.95
CA TYR A 86 5.92 -2.78 -1.62
C TYR A 86 5.97 -2.97 -0.11
N LEU A 87 5.01 -3.72 0.43
CA LEU A 87 5.00 -4.03 1.86
C LEU A 87 6.09 -5.05 2.19
N GLN A 88 6.85 -4.75 3.22
CA GLN A 88 7.84 -5.64 3.82
C GLN A 88 7.57 -5.75 5.32
N PHE A 89 7.69 -6.93 5.88
CA PHE A 89 7.61 -7.12 7.33
C PHE A 89 8.40 -8.34 7.78
N SER A 90 8.70 -8.38 9.08
CA SER A 90 9.19 -9.57 9.75
C SER A 90 8.33 -9.89 10.95
N CYS A 91 8.13 -11.17 11.19
CA CYS A 91 7.34 -11.67 12.31
C CYS A 91 7.84 -13.01 12.80
N ARG A 92 7.46 -13.35 14.04
CA ARG A 92 7.86 -14.58 14.72
C ARG A 92 6.74 -15.17 15.55
N SER A 93 6.86 -16.44 15.87
CA SER A 93 6.01 -17.10 16.88
C SER A 93 6.47 -16.75 18.29
N VAL A 94 5.53 -16.58 19.21
CA VAL A 94 5.76 -16.40 20.64
C VAL A 94 5.02 -17.48 21.41
N GLY A 95 5.74 -18.17 22.28
CA GLY A 95 5.25 -19.31 23.07
C GLY A 95 5.84 -20.61 22.59
N SER A 96 5.41 -21.14 21.46
CA SER A 96 5.87 -22.39 20.87
C SER A 96 6.33 -22.19 19.42
N PRO A 97 7.17 -23.07 18.88
CA PRO A 97 7.37 -23.12 17.43
C PRO A 97 6.05 -23.36 16.69
N PRO A 98 5.88 -22.86 15.47
CA PRO A 98 4.67 -23.04 14.70
C PRO A 98 4.46 -24.52 14.36
N ASP A 99 3.24 -24.99 14.56
CA ASP A 99 2.77 -26.35 14.21
C ASP A 99 1.64 -26.30 13.16
N ALA A 100 1.26 -25.11 12.73
CA ALA A 100 0.33 -24.83 11.65
C ALA A 100 0.63 -23.45 11.05
N PRO A 101 0.24 -23.21 9.78
CA PRO A 101 0.42 -21.91 9.15
C PRO A 101 -0.29 -20.78 9.90
N ALA A 102 0.34 -19.60 9.92
CA ALA A 102 -0.33 -18.37 10.32
C ALA A 102 -1.05 -17.77 9.12
N HIS A 103 -2.37 -17.54 9.22
CA HIS A 103 -3.15 -16.88 8.19
C HIS A 103 -3.38 -15.42 8.55
N LEU A 104 -2.85 -14.53 7.71
CA LEU A 104 -2.99 -13.09 7.82
C LEU A 104 -3.81 -12.54 6.65
N HIS A 105 -4.66 -11.58 6.95
CA HIS A 105 -5.38 -10.80 5.94
C HIS A 105 -4.96 -9.34 6.04
N PHE A 106 -4.57 -8.77 4.91
CA PHE A 106 -4.13 -7.38 4.78
C PHE A 106 -5.14 -6.60 3.95
N THR A 107 -5.51 -5.41 4.43
CA THR A 107 -6.29 -4.43 3.67
C THR A 107 -5.48 -3.14 3.58
N PHE A 108 -5.28 -2.66 2.36
CA PHE A 108 -4.50 -1.45 2.07
C PHE A 108 -5.47 -0.33 1.68
N GLY A 109 -5.44 0.78 2.39
CA GLY A 109 -6.34 1.91 2.19
C GLY A 109 -5.62 3.25 2.10
N GLU A 110 -6.12 4.13 1.26
CA GLU A 110 -5.70 5.53 1.18
C GLU A 110 -6.40 6.35 2.25
N THR A 111 -7.60 5.92 2.65
CA THR A 111 -8.41 6.49 3.72
C THR A 111 -8.80 5.42 4.74
N LEU A 112 -9.25 5.85 5.93
CA LEU A 112 -9.73 4.93 6.96
C LEU A 112 -10.98 4.16 6.54
N SER A 113 -11.88 4.76 5.77
CA SER A 113 -13.07 4.07 5.25
C SER A 113 -12.71 2.80 4.47
N GLU A 114 -11.65 2.85 3.66
CA GLU A 114 -11.21 1.68 2.87
C GLU A 114 -10.69 0.51 3.72
N VAL A 115 -10.24 0.75 4.94
CA VAL A 115 -9.77 -0.30 5.84
C VAL A 115 -10.81 -0.68 6.91
N CYS A 116 -11.84 0.14 7.10
CA CYS A 116 -12.90 -0.08 8.09
C CYS A 116 -14.16 -0.68 7.50
N GLU A 117 -14.50 -0.35 6.25
CA GLU A 117 -15.70 -0.82 5.59
C GLU A 117 -15.44 -2.14 4.87
N PRO A 118 -16.29 -3.17 5.06
CA PRO A 118 -16.09 -4.46 4.38
C PRO A 118 -16.22 -4.32 2.86
N PHE A 119 -15.27 -4.86 2.11
CA PHE A 119 -15.32 -4.82 0.64
C PHE A 119 -16.52 -5.57 0.05
N SER A 120 -17.09 -6.52 0.79
CA SER A 120 -18.32 -7.21 0.42
C SER A 120 -19.54 -6.29 0.37
N GLU A 121 -19.48 -5.16 1.07
CA GLU A 121 -20.56 -4.16 1.14
C GLU A 121 -20.35 -2.99 0.15
N TYR A 122 -19.26 -3.03 -0.61
CA TYR A 122 -18.93 -1.99 -1.59
C TYR A 122 -20.02 -1.89 -2.68
N GLN A 123 -20.62 -0.71 -2.80
CA GLN A 123 -21.69 -0.39 -3.77
C GLN A 123 -21.27 0.62 -4.84
N GLY A 124 -19.96 0.92 -4.94
CA GLY A 124 -19.44 1.86 -5.92
C GLY A 124 -19.53 1.36 -7.36
N TRP A 125 -19.44 2.25 -8.32
CA TRP A 125 -19.49 1.94 -9.75
C TRP A 125 -18.19 1.35 -10.31
N LEU A 126 -17.04 1.55 -9.63
CA LEU A 126 -15.78 0.94 -9.99
C LEU A 126 -15.74 -0.54 -9.59
N SER A 127 -15.00 -1.34 -10.31
CA SER A 127 -14.75 -2.72 -9.89
C SER A 127 -14.09 -2.78 -8.52
N SER A 128 -14.66 -3.58 -7.60
CA SER A 128 -14.07 -3.83 -6.29
C SER A 128 -12.67 -4.45 -6.36
N SER A 129 -12.26 -5.01 -7.50
CA SER A 129 -10.90 -5.54 -7.71
C SER A 129 -9.80 -4.49 -7.65
N TRP A 130 -10.14 -3.20 -7.74
CA TRP A 130 -9.20 -2.09 -7.49
C TRP A 130 -8.95 -1.84 -6.01
N LEU A 131 -9.84 -2.29 -5.12
CA LEU A 131 -9.63 -2.29 -3.69
C LEU A 131 -8.55 -3.32 -3.36
N GLN A 132 -7.60 -2.95 -2.51
CA GLN A 132 -6.38 -3.72 -2.36
C GLN A 132 -6.41 -4.57 -1.10
N GLN A 133 -6.53 -5.88 -1.28
CA GLN A 133 -6.45 -6.89 -0.22
C GLN A 133 -5.42 -7.96 -0.56
N GLN A 134 -4.90 -8.63 0.46
CA GLN A 134 -3.98 -9.75 0.32
C GLN A 134 -4.16 -10.73 1.47
N ASP A 135 -4.38 -11.99 1.15
CA ASP A 135 -4.26 -13.10 2.10
C ASP A 135 -2.87 -13.71 2.02
N LEU A 136 -2.33 -14.10 3.15
CA LEU A 136 -1.01 -14.70 3.26
C LEU A 136 -1.01 -15.81 4.31
N TRP A 137 -0.47 -16.97 3.95
CA TRP A 137 -0.21 -18.09 4.83
C TRP A 137 1.29 -18.22 5.06
N LEU A 138 1.72 -18.23 6.30
CA LEU A 138 3.11 -18.37 6.73
C LEU A 138 3.31 -19.72 7.37
N ASP A 139 3.91 -20.65 6.61
CA ASP A 139 4.18 -22.02 7.08
C ASP A 139 5.37 -22.05 8.04
N VAL A 140 6.30 -21.12 7.91
CA VAL A 140 7.55 -21.08 8.69
C VAL A 140 7.68 -19.72 9.39
N LEU A 141 7.98 -19.77 10.70
CA LEU A 141 8.30 -18.61 11.51
C LEU A 141 9.63 -18.86 12.27
N PRO A 142 10.51 -17.87 12.45
CA PRO A 142 10.35 -16.47 12.03
C PRO A 142 10.40 -16.31 10.51
N ALA A 143 9.65 -15.33 10.01
CA ALA A 143 9.58 -15.02 8.58
C ALA A 143 9.99 -13.57 8.30
N ARG A 144 10.66 -13.36 7.16
CA ARG A 144 10.78 -12.06 6.50
C ARG A 144 10.03 -12.12 5.19
N VAL A 145 9.10 -11.22 5.01
CA VAL A 145 8.18 -11.20 3.87
C VAL A 145 8.33 -9.90 3.11
N ALA A 146 8.42 -9.99 1.79
CA ALA A 146 8.29 -8.87 0.87
C ALA A 146 7.17 -9.23 -0.11
N LEU A 147 6.07 -8.47 -0.09
CA LEU A 147 4.96 -8.71 -1.00
C LEU A 147 5.34 -8.27 -2.42
N PRO A 148 5.05 -9.09 -3.44
CA PRO A 148 5.48 -8.81 -4.81
C PRO A 148 4.62 -7.75 -5.51
N ARG A 149 3.44 -7.46 -4.98
CA ARG A 149 2.52 -6.47 -5.53
C ARG A 149 2.83 -5.09 -4.99
N ARG A 150 2.79 -4.08 -5.85
CA ARG A 150 2.84 -2.66 -5.46
C ARG A 150 1.46 -2.23 -4.95
N TYR A 151 1.43 -1.57 -3.81
CA TYR A 151 0.22 -1.05 -3.18
C TYR A 151 0.27 0.47 -3.08
N CYS A 152 -0.92 1.09 -2.97
CA CYS A 152 -1.13 2.51 -2.72
C CYS A 152 -1.89 2.62 -1.41
N LEU A 153 -1.28 3.25 -0.41
CA LEU A 153 -1.86 3.31 0.92
C LEU A 153 -1.31 4.45 1.76
N ARG A 154 -2.10 4.86 2.71
CA ARG A 154 -1.67 5.50 3.95
C ARG A 154 -1.90 4.56 5.13
N TYR A 155 -3.00 3.80 5.08
CA TYR A 155 -3.40 2.90 6.16
C TYR A 155 -3.26 1.43 5.73
N LEU A 156 -2.76 0.63 6.65
CA LEU A 156 -2.68 -0.81 6.51
C LEU A 156 -3.43 -1.47 7.66
N LYS A 157 -4.50 -2.20 7.36
CA LYS A 157 -5.14 -3.07 8.34
C LYS A 157 -4.57 -4.46 8.22
N VAL A 158 -4.21 -5.06 9.35
CA VAL A 158 -3.75 -6.45 9.45
C VAL A 158 -4.69 -7.20 10.38
N GLU A 159 -5.23 -8.31 9.91
CA GLU A 159 -6.11 -9.19 10.67
C GLU A 159 -5.47 -10.58 10.78
N VAL A 160 -5.43 -11.11 12.00
CA VAL A 160 -4.99 -12.48 12.26
C VAL A 160 -6.18 -13.42 12.12
N LYS A 161 -6.32 -14.07 10.96
CA LYS A 161 -7.48 -14.90 10.62
C LYS A 161 -7.42 -16.30 11.23
N ALA A 162 -6.21 -16.89 11.30
CA ALA A 162 -5.98 -18.18 11.93
C ALA A 162 -4.55 -18.32 12.46
N LEU A 163 -4.42 -18.95 13.62
CA LEU A 163 -3.17 -19.40 14.24
C LEU A 163 -3.42 -20.72 14.97
N SER A 164 -2.37 -21.49 15.20
CA SER A 164 -2.42 -22.56 16.19
C SER A 164 -2.61 -21.98 17.60
N ARG A 165 -3.30 -22.74 18.45
CA ARG A 165 -3.48 -22.38 19.87
C ARG A 165 -2.18 -22.41 20.69
N LYS A 166 -1.08 -22.93 20.13
CA LYS A 166 0.19 -23.08 20.84
C LYS A 166 1.09 -21.86 20.78
N PHE A 167 0.87 -20.97 19.83
CA PHE A 167 1.67 -19.76 19.69
C PHE A 167 0.82 -18.53 19.37
N ARG A 168 1.39 -17.36 19.61
CA ARG A 168 0.91 -16.04 19.18
C ARG A 168 1.86 -15.48 18.13
N LEU A 169 1.39 -14.61 17.28
CA LEU A 169 2.19 -13.95 16.26
C LEU A 169 2.69 -12.60 16.78
N GLN A 170 3.95 -12.29 16.60
CA GLN A 170 4.50 -10.98 16.91
C GLN A 170 5.24 -10.43 15.70
N PHE A 171 4.92 -9.20 15.34
CA PHE A 171 5.69 -8.47 14.34
C PHE A 171 6.95 -7.90 14.99
N ASP A 172 8.07 -7.99 14.28
CA ASP A 172 9.33 -7.37 14.70
C ASP A 172 9.56 -6.07 13.94
N GLU A 173 8.99 -5.96 12.72
CA GLU A 173 9.12 -4.81 11.85
C GLU A 173 8.05 -4.82 10.77
N ILE A 174 7.57 -3.62 10.40
CA ILE A 174 6.72 -3.39 9.24
C ILE A 174 7.25 -2.14 8.52
N ALA A 175 7.39 -2.19 7.20
CA ALA A 175 7.85 -1.08 6.39
C ALA A 175 7.27 -1.12 4.98
N LEU A 176 7.30 0.02 4.30
CA LEU A 176 7.07 0.12 2.86
C LEU A 176 8.39 0.47 2.16
N GLU A 177 8.73 -0.28 1.14
CA GLU A 177 9.70 0.15 0.14
C GLU A 177 8.96 0.96 -0.90
N THR A 178 8.96 2.30 -0.75
CA THR A 178 8.28 3.20 -1.68
C THR A 178 9.08 3.37 -2.96
N VAL A 179 8.39 3.56 -4.07
CA VAL A 179 9.00 3.68 -5.40
C VAL A 179 8.44 4.88 -6.16
N THR A 180 9.34 5.61 -6.81
CA THR A 180 9.00 6.74 -7.69
C THR A 180 10.17 7.05 -8.62
N SER A 181 9.90 7.55 -9.82
CA SER A 181 10.93 8.13 -10.69
C SER A 181 11.15 9.64 -10.44
N ALA A 182 10.31 10.26 -9.59
CA ALA A 182 10.41 11.67 -9.29
C ALA A 182 11.66 11.98 -8.46
N GLY A 183 12.36 13.03 -8.83
CA GLY A 183 13.38 13.66 -8.00
C GLY A 183 12.78 14.42 -6.79
N SER A 184 13.63 15.18 -6.10
CA SER A 184 13.14 16.10 -5.08
C SER A 184 12.40 17.27 -5.75
N PRO A 185 11.18 17.58 -5.33
CA PRO A 185 10.44 18.72 -5.89
C PRO A 185 11.14 20.04 -5.52
N HIS A 186 11.04 21.01 -6.41
CA HIS A 186 11.44 22.37 -6.07
C HIS A 186 10.44 22.96 -5.06
N PRO A 187 10.90 23.53 -3.95
CA PRO A 187 9.98 24.11 -2.96
C PRO A 187 9.28 25.33 -3.57
N ALA A 188 7.95 25.34 -3.50
CA ALA A 188 7.16 26.52 -3.84
C ALA A 188 7.15 27.50 -2.67
N VAL A 189 7.31 28.81 -2.98
CA VAL A 189 7.19 29.87 -1.98
C VAL A 189 5.74 30.35 -1.98
N ILE A 190 4.92 29.74 -1.13
CA ILE A 190 3.49 30.05 -0.97
C ILE A 190 3.27 30.59 0.43
N ALA A 191 2.81 31.83 0.54
CA ALA A 191 2.61 32.51 1.82
C ALA A 191 1.33 32.04 2.56
N ASP A 192 0.29 31.67 1.79
CA ASP A 192 -0.98 31.20 2.38
C ASP A 192 -0.83 29.74 2.81
N PRO A 193 -1.08 29.41 4.10
CA PRO A 193 -0.94 28.04 4.61
C PRO A 193 -1.90 27.02 3.97
N GLN A 194 -3.11 27.44 3.59
CA GLN A 194 -4.08 26.55 2.93
C GLN A 194 -3.65 26.24 1.51
N LEU A 195 -3.23 27.23 0.75
CA LEU A 195 -2.68 27.02 -0.59
C LEU A 195 -1.41 26.17 -0.55
N LYS A 196 -0.55 26.39 0.46
CA LYS A 196 0.65 25.56 0.66
C LYS A 196 0.29 24.10 0.92
N ALA A 197 -0.70 23.83 1.76
CA ALA A 197 -1.16 22.47 2.05
C ALA A 197 -1.74 21.79 0.79
N ILE A 198 -2.48 22.52 -0.03
CA ILE A 198 -3.02 22.02 -1.31
C ILE A 198 -1.87 21.69 -2.27
N ASP A 199 -0.89 22.58 -2.40
CA ASP A 199 0.29 22.38 -3.25
C ASP A 199 1.08 21.14 -2.80
N ASP A 200 1.33 20.98 -1.49
CA ASP A 200 2.06 19.84 -0.96
C ASP A 200 1.36 18.50 -1.29
N VAL A 201 0.04 18.45 -1.20
CA VAL A 201 -0.74 17.27 -1.57
C VAL A 201 -0.70 17.02 -3.08
N ALA A 202 -0.81 18.08 -3.89
CA ALA A 202 -0.74 17.98 -5.35
C ALA A 202 0.64 17.45 -5.80
N VAL A 203 1.72 18.00 -5.26
CA VAL A 203 3.10 17.56 -5.53
C VAL A 203 3.32 16.11 -5.09
N LEU A 204 2.80 15.72 -3.92
CA LEU A 204 2.88 14.34 -3.45
C LEU A 204 2.11 13.38 -4.38
N THR A 205 0.92 13.77 -4.82
CA THR A 205 0.11 12.99 -5.76
C THR A 205 0.84 12.79 -7.07
N LEU A 206 1.38 13.87 -7.63
CA LEU A 206 2.17 13.83 -8.86
C LEU A 206 3.39 12.90 -8.71
N LYS A 207 4.15 13.04 -7.62
CA LYS A 207 5.29 12.18 -7.29
C LYS A 207 4.90 10.70 -7.22
N ASN A 208 3.77 10.37 -6.65
CA ASN A 208 3.28 8.99 -6.53
C ASN A 208 2.81 8.42 -7.88
N CYS A 209 2.38 9.26 -8.82
CA CYS A 209 2.04 8.87 -10.19
C CYS A 209 3.28 8.67 -11.09
N MET A 210 4.43 9.25 -10.72
CA MET A 210 5.67 9.13 -11.48
C MET A 210 6.34 7.79 -11.19
N GLN A 211 6.06 6.81 -12.02
CA GLN A 211 6.61 5.46 -11.97
C GLN A 211 7.54 5.22 -13.17
N GLU A 212 7.62 4.02 -13.73
CA GLU A 212 8.35 3.77 -15.01
C GLU A 212 7.75 4.57 -16.17
N VAL A 213 6.47 4.91 -16.05
CA VAL A 213 5.75 5.88 -16.86
C VAL A 213 5.01 6.83 -15.92
N PHE A 214 4.51 7.93 -16.43
CA PHE A 214 3.55 8.75 -15.70
C PHE A 214 2.20 8.03 -15.71
N GLU A 215 1.77 7.56 -14.54
CA GLU A 215 0.52 6.80 -14.39
C GLU A 215 -0.65 7.76 -14.11
N ASP A 216 -1.79 7.51 -14.72
CA ASP A 216 -3.05 8.21 -14.43
C ASP A 216 -3.47 8.03 -12.96
N GLY A 217 -3.22 6.86 -12.40
CA GLY A 217 -3.43 6.54 -10.99
C GLY A 217 -2.64 5.30 -10.55
N PRO A 218 -1.79 5.41 -9.54
CA PRO A 218 -0.95 4.30 -9.11
C PRO A 218 -1.73 3.16 -8.43
N LYS A 219 -2.96 3.40 -8.00
CA LYS A 219 -3.88 2.39 -7.45
C LYS A 219 -4.72 1.75 -8.53
N ARG A 220 -5.34 2.56 -9.40
CA ARG A 220 -6.25 2.16 -10.46
C ARG A 220 -5.64 2.48 -11.82
N ASP A 221 -5.91 1.65 -12.81
CA ASP A 221 -5.44 1.69 -14.21
C ASP A 221 -3.93 1.55 -14.37
N ARG A 222 -3.10 2.30 -13.66
CA ARG A 222 -1.61 2.22 -13.67
C ARG A 222 -1.03 2.29 -15.08
N ARG A 223 -1.56 3.21 -15.89
CA ARG A 223 -1.23 3.35 -17.30
C ARG A 223 -0.87 4.78 -17.63
N LEU A 224 -0.07 4.91 -18.67
CA LEU A 224 0.14 6.17 -19.33
C LEU A 224 -1.05 6.47 -20.25
N TRP A 225 -1.79 7.52 -19.97
CA TRP A 225 -2.84 8.05 -20.83
C TRP A 225 -2.35 9.32 -21.49
N LEU A 226 -2.18 9.30 -22.81
CA LEU A 226 -1.65 10.45 -23.55
C LEU A 226 -2.54 11.71 -23.45
N GLY A 227 -3.82 11.54 -23.16
CA GLY A 227 -4.75 12.66 -22.98
C GLY A 227 -4.62 13.38 -21.65
N ASP A 228 -3.90 12.80 -20.69
CA ASP A 228 -3.70 13.35 -19.34
C ASP A 228 -2.37 14.12 -19.21
N GLN A 229 -1.60 14.24 -20.32
CA GLN A 229 -0.28 14.89 -20.37
C GLN A 229 -0.30 16.26 -21.02
#